data_14ecacc513d718ecbf5d33d8551f49ad
#
_entry.id   14ecacc513d718ecbf5d33d8551f49ad
#
_cell.length_a   1.000
_cell.length_b   1.000
_cell.length_c   1.000
_cell.angle_alpha   90.00
_cell.angle_beta   90.00
_cell.angle_gamma   90.00
#
_symmetry.space_group_name_H-M   'P 1'
#
loop_
_entity.id
_entity.type
_entity.pdbx_description
1 polymer ?
#
loop_
_entity_poly.entity_id
_entity_poly.type
_entity_poly.pdbx_seq_one_letter_code
_entity_poly.pdbx_strand_id
1 'polypeptide(L)'
;MNTRFSGLKLGLPIEVFALNKAFTEDTYEKKVNLSIGAYRTTEGKPWVLPVVRKVEKSLAADELQNHEYLPVLGLDAFSQAATKMLLGADSPIIAQGRAFGIQTLSGTGALRIIAEFLSRILHYDTFYYSKPTWENHKLVFINGGFKKACEYVYWNPETRSIDIEGMIKDLRDAPENAVIILHACAHNPTGCDPTPEQWAKIGDVIEERKLFTIFDSAYQGFATGDLDKDAYAVRLFAERGIEFMCAQSFAKNFGLYNERVGNMVVVMSNTKELAQVKSQLTLIVRGMYSNPPNHGARIVATVLQNPDLYKQWYDIKNKINSIRFTINIKDLLQY
;
A
#
# COMPACT_ATOMS: atom_id res chain seq x y z
N MET A 1 -12.18 -4.10 45.59
CA MET A 1 -12.91 -4.72 44.44
C MET A 1 -11.91 -4.90 43.32
N ASN A 2 -11.83 -6.10 42.76
CA ASN A 2 -10.97 -6.33 41.59
C ASN A 2 -11.61 -5.64 40.35
N THR A 3 -10.82 -4.91 39.58
CA THR A 3 -11.28 -4.35 38.31
C THR A 3 -11.63 -5.46 37.31
N ARG A 4 -12.60 -5.19 36.41
CA ARG A 4 -12.93 -6.11 35.28
C ARG A 4 -11.77 -6.31 34.32
N PHE A 5 -10.75 -5.49 34.38
CA PHE A 5 -9.52 -5.55 33.58
C PHE A 5 -8.39 -6.35 34.24
N SER A 6 -8.65 -6.94 35.45
CA SER A 6 -7.67 -7.79 36.11
C SER A 6 -7.36 -9.03 35.26
N GLY A 7 -6.07 -9.33 35.07
CA GLY A 7 -5.63 -10.45 34.21
C GLY A 7 -5.31 -10.08 32.76
N LEU A 8 -5.54 -8.84 32.32
CA LEU A 8 -5.05 -8.40 31.01
C LEU A 8 -3.52 -8.44 30.98
N LYS A 9 -2.99 -9.11 29.96
CA LYS A 9 -1.54 -9.10 29.68
C LYS A 9 -1.19 -7.83 28.93
N LEU A 10 0.00 -7.30 29.20
CA LEU A 10 0.57 -6.20 28.43
C LEU A 10 0.78 -6.67 26.98
N GLY A 11 0.32 -5.85 26.01
CA GLY A 11 0.61 -6.10 24.60
C GLY A 11 2.11 -6.00 24.31
N LEU A 12 2.57 -6.76 23.33
CA LEU A 12 3.96 -6.65 22.87
C LEU A 12 4.22 -5.24 22.33
N PRO A 13 5.36 -4.61 22.62
CA PRO A 13 5.71 -3.33 22.06
C PRO A 13 5.90 -3.46 20.54
N ILE A 14 5.44 -2.47 19.81
CA ILE A 14 5.71 -2.34 18.37
C ILE A 14 7.13 -1.78 18.22
N GLU A 15 8.03 -2.55 17.64
CA GLU A 15 9.47 -2.28 17.60
C GLU A 15 9.80 -0.90 17.03
N VAL A 16 9.21 -0.53 15.90
CA VAL A 16 9.44 0.77 15.24
C VAL A 16 9.10 1.96 16.15
N PHE A 17 8.06 1.86 16.97
CA PHE A 17 7.71 2.92 17.94
C PHE A 17 8.61 2.91 19.16
N ALA A 18 9.06 1.74 19.61
CA ALA A 18 10.03 1.63 20.69
C ALA A 18 11.39 2.24 20.29
N LEU A 19 11.86 1.96 19.06
CA LEU A 19 13.07 2.56 18.49
C LEU A 19 12.94 4.08 18.33
N ASN A 20 11.78 4.57 17.85
CA ASN A 20 11.56 6.01 17.72
C ASN A 20 11.53 6.72 19.09
N LYS A 21 10.98 6.09 20.12
CA LYS A 21 11.02 6.59 21.48
C LYS A 21 12.46 6.65 21.99
N ALA A 22 13.23 5.57 21.85
CA ALA A 22 14.64 5.53 22.24
C ALA A 22 15.46 6.61 21.52
N PHE A 23 15.25 6.80 20.21
CA PHE A 23 15.87 7.90 19.46
C PHE A 23 15.53 9.29 20.06
N THR A 24 14.28 9.50 20.45
CA THR A 24 13.85 10.79 21.01
C THR A 24 14.48 11.05 22.38
N GLU A 25 14.59 9.99 23.21
CA GLU A 25 15.14 10.05 24.57
C GLU A 25 16.67 10.10 24.61
N ASP A 26 17.35 9.65 23.55
CA ASP A 26 18.81 9.73 23.43
C ASP A 26 19.24 11.20 23.34
N THR A 27 20.27 11.55 24.12
CA THR A 27 20.83 12.90 24.20
C THR A 27 22.01 13.13 23.25
N TYR A 28 22.46 12.10 22.51
CA TYR A 28 23.59 12.25 21.61
C TYR A 28 23.22 13.14 20.41
N GLU A 29 24.01 14.19 20.19
CA GLU A 29 23.70 15.22 19.19
C GLU A 29 23.79 14.70 17.74
N LYS A 30 24.75 13.80 17.46
CA LYS A 30 24.99 13.24 16.12
C LYS A 30 24.23 11.95 15.92
N LYS A 31 22.90 12.01 15.91
CA LYS A 31 22.02 10.84 15.74
C LYS A 31 21.12 11.00 14.52
N VAL A 32 20.79 9.89 13.88
CA VAL A 32 19.89 9.84 12.71
C VAL A 32 18.76 8.85 12.98
N ASN A 33 17.52 9.26 12.74
CA ASN A 33 16.36 8.39 12.87
C ASN A 33 16.07 7.68 11.55
N LEU A 34 16.27 6.37 11.53
CA LEU A 34 15.97 5.49 10.39
C LEU A 34 14.78 4.56 10.67
N SER A 35 14.09 4.71 11.82
CA SER A 35 13.01 3.82 12.22
C SER A 35 11.70 4.10 11.48
N ILE A 36 11.34 5.36 11.23
CA ILE A 36 10.09 5.75 10.58
C ILE A 36 10.36 6.17 9.14
N GLY A 37 9.79 5.43 8.18
CA GLY A 37 9.92 5.69 6.75
C GLY A 37 9.09 6.93 6.31
N ALA A 38 9.61 8.13 6.57
CA ALA A 38 9.03 9.38 6.11
C ALA A 38 10.12 10.29 5.52
N TYR A 39 9.80 11.00 4.44
CA TYR A 39 10.74 11.96 3.84
C TYR A 39 11.03 13.11 4.80
N ARG A 40 12.32 13.48 4.91
CA ARG A 40 12.80 14.57 5.74
C ARG A 40 13.65 15.54 4.91
N THR A 41 13.67 16.83 5.29
CA THR A 41 14.62 17.80 4.74
C THR A 41 16.04 17.48 5.19
N THR A 42 17.03 18.20 4.64
CA THR A 42 18.43 18.13 5.08
C THR A 42 18.61 18.41 6.56
N GLU A 43 17.71 19.23 7.14
CA GLU A 43 17.70 19.55 8.57
C GLU A 43 16.92 18.53 9.41
N GLY A 44 16.54 17.39 8.83
CA GLY A 44 15.77 16.33 9.51
C GLY A 44 14.30 16.66 9.78
N LYS A 45 13.75 17.75 9.22
CA LYS A 45 12.39 18.22 9.48
C LYS A 45 11.36 17.56 8.56
N PRO A 46 10.10 17.38 9.00
CA PRO A 46 9.00 16.99 8.12
C PRO A 46 8.84 17.99 6.98
N TRP A 47 8.51 17.48 5.79
CA TRP A 47 8.32 18.29 4.60
C TRP A 47 6.98 18.02 3.94
N VAL A 48 6.24 19.09 3.64
CA VAL A 48 4.99 19.02 2.88
C VAL A 48 5.29 19.43 1.44
N LEU A 49 4.86 18.63 0.48
CA LEU A 49 5.07 18.91 -0.94
C LEU A 49 4.46 20.28 -1.32
N PRO A 50 5.18 21.14 -2.06
CA PRO A 50 4.67 22.45 -2.47
C PRO A 50 3.32 22.40 -3.19
N VAL A 51 3.10 21.38 -4.04
CA VAL A 51 1.82 21.18 -4.73
C VAL A 51 0.69 20.83 -3.76
N VAL A 52 0.98 20.06 -2.70
CA VAL A 52 0.00 19.78 -1.63
C VAL A 52 -0.36 21.07 -0.91
N ARG A 53 0.62 21.89 -0.51
CA ARG A 53 0.36 23.20 0.11
C ARG A 53 -0.47 24.13 -0.76
N LYS A 54 -0.25 24.11 -2.07
CA LYS A 54 -1.04 24.90 -3.03
C LYS A 54 -2.50 24.47 -3.04
N VAL A 55 -2.76 23.16 -3.07
CA VAL A 55 -4.12 22.62 -3.06
C VAL A 55 -4.80 22.85 -1.70
N GLU A 56 -4.11 22.64 -0.57
CA GLU A 56 -4.62 22.94 0.77
C GLU A 56 -5.13 24.38 0.88
N LYS A 57 -4.33 25.36 0.40
CA LYS A 57 -4.75 26.77 0.37
C LYS A 57 -5.98 27.01 -0.49
N SER A 58 -6.06 26.36 -1.65
CA SER A 58 -7.22 26.47 -2.53
C SER A 58 -8.47 25.88 -1.88
N LEU A 59 -8.36 24.70 -1.26
CA LEU A 59 -9.48 24.08 -0.56
C LEU A 59 -9.95 24.91 0.65
N ALA A 60 -9.00 25.49 1.41
CA ALA A 60 -9.34 26.33 2.56
C ALA A 60 -10.02 27.66 2.17
N ALA A 61 -9.79 28.14 0.95
CA ALA A 61 -10.40 29.36 0.41
C ALA A 61 -11.73 29.13 -0.32
N ASP A 62 -12.11 27.87 -0.52
CA ASP A 62 -13.35 27.50 -1.23
C ASP A 62 -14.54 27.53 -0.26
N GLU A 63 -15.34 28.59 -0.34
CA GLU A 63 -16.54 28.79 0.49
C GLU A 63 -17.66 27.76 0.24
N LEU A 64 -17.57 26.97 -0.84
CA LEU A 64 -18.52 25.88 -1.13
C LEU A 64 -18.15 24.58 -0.41
N GLN A 65 -16.97 24.52 0.22
CA GLN A 65 -16.58 23.34 1.00
C GLN A 65 -17.46 23.19 2.24
N ASN A 66 -17.87 21.97 2.49
CA ASN A 66 -18.70 21.62 3.66
C ASN A 66 -18.18 20.33 4.32
N HIS A 67 -18.77 19.98 5.46
CA HIS A 67 -18.42 18.79 6.26
C HIS A 67 -19.49 17.68 6.15
N GLU A 68 -20.22 17.64 5.04
CA GLU A 68 -21.20 16.56 4.82
C GLU A 68 -20.49 15.20 4.67
N TYR A 69 -21.17 14.16 5.09
CA TYR A 69 -20.65 12.79 4.98
C TYR A 69 -20.39 12.39 3.54
N LEU A 70 -19.24 11.75 3.31
CA LEU A 70 -18.98 11.06 2.05
C LEU A 70 -19.85 9.79 1.93
N PRO A 71 -20.07 9.28 0.71
CA PRO A 71 -20.53 7.91 0.52
C PRO A 71 -19.66 6.91 1.30
N VAL A 72 -20.22 5.78 1.70
CA VAL A 72 -19.51 4.76 2.50
C VAL A 72 -18.21 4.32 1.84
N LEU A 73 -18.18 4.15 0.51
CA LEU A 73 -16.99 3.76 -0.25
C LEU A 73 -16.05 4.95 -0.59
N GLY A 74 -16.36 6.14 -0.09
CA GLY A 74 -15.51 7.32 -0.20
C GLY A 74 -15.80 8.21 -1.41
N LEU A 75 -14.84 9.08 -1.74
CA LEU A 75 -14.91 10.06 -2.81
C LEU A 75 -14.63 9.40 -4.17
N ASP A 76 -15.63 9.28 -5.02
CA ASP A 76 -15.51 8.64 -6.36
C ASP A 76 -14.42 9.28 -7.21
N ALA A 77 -14.33 10.61 -7.24
CA ALA A 77 -13.32 11.34 -7.99
C ALA A 77 -11.89 10.93 -7.60
N PHE A 78 -11.66 10.69 -6.30
CA PHE A 78 -10.39 10.18 -5.79
C PHE A 78 -10.15 8.73 -6.22
N SER A 79 -11.10 7.84 -5.94
CA SER A 79 -10.93 6.41 -6.22
C SER A 79 -10.74 6.12 -7.70
N GLN A 80 -11.44 6.84 -8.59
CA GLN A 80 -11.26 6.73 -10.03
C GLN A 80 -9.87 7.20 -10.48
N ALA A 81 -9.41 8.38 -10.01
CA ALA A 81 -8.09 8.91 -10.34
C ALA A 81 -6.96 7.98 -9.81
N ALA A 82 -7.08 7.49 -8.58
CA ALA A 82 -6.14 6.56 -7.97
C ALA A 82 -6.07 5.22 -8.72
N THR A 83 -7.22 4.67 -9.13
CA THR A 83 -7.30 3.43 -9.90
C THR A 83 -6.67 3.59 -11.29
N LYS A 84 -6.93 4.74 -11.97
CA LYS A 84 -6.29 5.07 -13.24
C LYS A 84 -4.78 5.23 -13.12
N MET A 85 -4.29 5.83 -12.05
CA MET A 85 -2.85 5.94 -11.79
C MET A 85 -2.19 4.56 -11.67
N LEU A 86 -2.86 3.59 -11.03
CA LEU A 86 -2.35 2.25 -10.84
C LEU A 86 -2.40 1.41 -12.13
N LEU A 87 -3.59 1.32 -12.74
CA LEU A 87 -3.83 0.41 -13.86
C LEU A 87 -3.52 1.02 -15.24
N GLY A 88 -3.27 2.33 -15.31
CA GLY A 88 -3.17 3.08 -16.56
C GLY A 88 -4.50 3.74 -16.94
N ALA A 89 -4.43 4.96 -17.50
CA ALA A 89 -5.62 5.74 -17.88
C ALA A 89 -6.47 5.03 -18.95
N ASP A 90 -5.80 4.35 -19.89
CA ASP A 90 -6.42 3.66 -21.04
C ASP A 90 -6.59 2.15 -20.80
N SER A 91 -6.53 1.71 -19.54
CA SER A 91 -6.63 0.30 -19.17
C SER A 91 -7.95 -0.32 -19.65
N PRO A 92 -7.91 -1.39 -20.47
CA PRO A 92 -9.11 -2.06 -20.94
C PRO A 92 -9.93 -2.66 -19.78
N ILE A 93 -9.28 -3.03 -18.68
CA ILE A 93 -9.93 -3.56 -17.47
C ILE A 93 -10.87 -2.53 -16.86
N ILE A 94 -10.44 -1.25 -16.81
CA ILE A 94 -11.28 -0.13 -16.35
C ILE A 94 -12.43 0.10 -17.32
N ALA A 95 -12.14 0.16 -18.63
CA ALA A 95 -13.14 0.39 -19.65
C ALA A 95 -14.23 -0.70 -19.68
N GLN A 96 -13.86 -1.94 -19.38
CA GLN A 96 -14.78 -3.09 -19.26
C GLN A 96 -15.55 -3.14 -17.93
N GLY A 97 -15.30 -2.21 -17.00
CA GLY A 97 -15.91 -2.21 -15.65
C GLY A 97 -15.43 -3.34 -14.75
N ARG A 98 -14.32 -4.01 -15.09
CA ARG A 98 -13.75 -5.14 -14.34
C ARG A 98 -12.84 -4.71 -13.19
N ALA A 99 -12.57 -3.41 -13.07
CA ALA A 99 -11.84 -2.85 -11.95
C ALA A 99 -12.60 -1.67 -11.33
N PHE A 100 -12.55 -1.57 -10.01
CA PHE A 100 -13.04 -0.41 -9.28
C PHE A 100 -12.17 -0.15 -8.05
N GLY A 101 -12.17 1.10 -7.59
CA GLY A 101 -11.50 1.52 -6.37
C GLY A 101 -12.50 1.93 -5.30
N ILE A 102 -12.10 1.81 -4.03
CA ILE A 102 -12.78 2.40 -2.89
C ILE A 102 -11.77 3.14 -2.01
N GLN A 103 -12.14 4.29 -1.50
CA GLN A 103 -11.30 5.06 -0.60
C GLN A 103 -11.16 4.36 0.76
N THR A 104 -9.93 4.36 1.31
CA THR A 104 -9.63 3.68 2.58
C THR A 104 -8.76 4.53 3.50
N LEU A 105 -8.63 4.10 4.76
CA LEU A 105 -7.74 4.71 5.75
C LEU A 105 -6.28 4.34 5.46
N SER A 106 -5.72 4.90 4.37
CA SER A 106 -4.39 4.57 3.84
C SER A 106 -4.30 3.09 3.39
N GLY A 107 -3.10 2.63 3.01
CA GLY A 107 -2.86 1.24 2.65
C GLY A 107 -3.17 0.26 3.78
N THR A 108 -2.90 0.62 5.03
CA THR A 108 -3.23 -0.21 6.20
C THR A 108 -4.73 -0.51 6.29
N GLY A 109 -5.57 0.53 6.10
CA GLY A 109 -7.02 0.36 6.08
C GLY A 109 -7.49 -0.49 4.90
N ALA A 110 -6.86 -0.33 3.72
CA ALA A 110 -7.12 -1.17 2.56
C ALA A 110 -6.81 -2.65 2.85
N LEU A 111 -5.61 -2.95 3.36
CA LEU A 111 -5.22 -4.31 3.74
C LEU A 111 -6.17 -4.92 4.78
N ARG A 112 -6.64 -4.12 5.75
CA ARG A 112 -7.59 -4.60 6.75
C ARG A 112 -8.95 -4.95 6.15
N ILE A 113 -9.49 -4.12 5.27
CA ILE A 113 -10.76 -4.40 4.55
C ILE A 113 -10.62 -5.65 3.70
N ILE A 114 -9.50 -5.77 2.95
CA ILE A 114 -9.18 -6.96 2.16
C ILE A 114 -9.16 -8.20 3.04
N ALA A 115 -8.45 -8.15 4.16
CA ALA A 115 -8.35 -9.28 5.09
C ALA A 115 -9.72 -9.71 5.62
N GLU A 116 -10.57 -8.77 6.03
CA GLU A 116 -11.93 -9.10 6.48
C GLU A 116 -12.82 -9.64 5.35
N PHE A 117 -12.73 -9.07 4.16
CA PHE A 117 -13.50 -9.55 3.02
C PHE A 117 -13.11 -10.98 2.65
N LEU A 118 -11.82 -11.27 2.52
CA LEU A 118 -11.34 -12.58 2.15
C LEU A 118 -11.61 -13.65 3.23
N SER A 119 -11.40 -13.30 4.51
CA SER A 119 -11.56 -14.27 5.60
C SER A 119 -13.02 -14.52 5.97
N ARG A 120 -13.84 -13.45 6.06
CA ARG A 120 -15.21 -13.54 6.59
C ARG A 120 -16.24 -13.81 5.50
N ILE A 121 -16.04 -13.30 4.28
CA ILE A 121 -17.01 -13.43 3.19
C ILE A 121 -16.63 -14.57 2.25
N LEU A 122 -15.34 -14.66 1.86
CA LEU A 122 -14.85 -15.71 0.96
C LEU A 122 -14.28 -16.93 1.70
N HIS A 123 -14.20 -16.89 3.04
CA HIS A 123 -13.76 -17.97 3.93
C HIS A 123 -12.33 -18.47 3.69
N TYR A 124 -11.43 -17.60 3.20
CA TYR A 124 -10.01 -17.89 3.13
C TYR A 124 -9.41 -17.85 4.53
N ASP A 125 -8.54 -18.80 4.87
CA ASP A 125 -8.00 -18.94 6.23
C ASP A 125 -6.48 -18.87 6.29
N THR A 126 -5.78 -18.98 5.17
CA THR A 126 -4.32 -19.06 5.07
C THR A 126 -3.78 -17.94 4.19
N PHE A 127 -2.78 -17.23 4.68
CA PHE A 127 -2.05 -16.24 3.88
C PHE A 127 -0.55 -16.40 4.01
N TYR A 128 0.14 -15.99 2.95
CA TYR A 128 1.58 -15.98 2.83
C TYR A 128 2.10 -14.57 2.64
N TYR A 129 3.22 -14.25 3.27
CA TYR A 129 3.93 -12.99 3.14
C TYR A 129 5.44 -13.23 3.02
N SER A 130 6.16 -12.29 2.43
CA SER A 130 7.61 -12.41 2.21
C SER A 130 8.41 -12.44 3.51
N LYS A 131 9.53 -13.17 3.50
CA LYS A 131 10.52 -13.14 4.57
C LYS A 131 11.80 -12.46 4.08
N PRO A 132 12.15 -11.26 4.60
CA PRO A 132 11.37 -10.40 5.51
C PRO A 132 10.20 -9.70 4.82
N THR A 133 9.37 -9.02 5.61
CA THR A 133 8.26 -8.16 5.15
C THR A 133 8.06 -6.98 6.10
N TRP A 134 7.16 -6.07 5.74
CA TRP A 134 6.64 -5.06 6.67
C TRP A 134 5.89 -5.74 7.82
N GLU A 135 6.36 -5.53 9.05
CA GLU A 135 5.92 -6.25 10.26
C GLU A 135 4.39 -6.28 10.45
N ASN A 136 3.70 -5.22 9.98
CA ASN A 136 2.27 -5.07 10.18
C ASN A 136 1.41 -5.98 9.27
N HIS A 137 1.94 -6.59 8.22
CA HIS A 137 1.18 -7.52 7.37
C HIS A 137 0.56 -8.63 8.21
N LYS A 138 1.37 -9.31 9.03
CA LYS A 138 0.89 -10.40 9.89
C LYS A 138 -0.19 -9.94 10.86
N LEU A 139 0.03 -8.80 11.53
CA LEU A 139 -0.91 -8.25 12.51
C LEU A 139 -2.27 -7.92 11.89
N VAL A 140 -2.25 -7.26 10.72
CA VAL A 140 -3.47 -6.84 10.01
C VAL A 140 -4.30 -8.05 9.59
N PHE A 141 -3.67 -9.08 9.02
CA PHE A 141 -4.38 -10.25 8.49
C PHE A 141 -4.88 -11.17 9.59
N ILE A 142 -4.09 -11.44 10.64
CA ILE A 142 -4.56 -12.21 11.80
C ILE A 142 -5.75 -11.52 12.46
N ASN A 143 -5.67 -10.21 12.72
CA ASN A 143 -6.78 -9.44 13.28
C ASN A 143 -7.94 -9.26 12.29
N GLY A 144 -7.70 -9.45 11.00
CA GLY A 144 -8.71 -9.47 9.94
C GLY A 144 -9.47 -10.79 9.82
N GLY A 145 -9.09 -11.83 10.61
CA GLY A 145 -9.82 -13.10 10.70
C GLY A 145 -9.10 -14.31 10.09
N PHE A 146 -7.92 -14.14 9.50
CA PHE A 146 -7.11 -15.25 9.03
C PHE A 146 -6.58 -16.09 10.18
N LYS A 147 -6.51 -17.41 9.99
CA LYS A 147 -6.10 -18.38 11.03
C LYS A 147 -4.64 -18.78 10.90
N LYS A 148 -4.10 -18.81 9.69
CA LYS A 148 -2.74 -19.28 9.38
C LYS A 148 -1.96 -18.21 8.66
N ALA A 149 -0.82 -17.85 9.24
CA ALA A 149 0.17 -16.93 8.70
C ALA A 149 1.42 -17.72 8.32
N CYS A 150 1.76 -17.76 7.04
CA CYS A 150 2.92 -18.47 6.50
C CYS A 150 3.89 -17.49 5.86
N GLU A 151 5.15 -17.87 5.79
CA GLU A 151 6.20 -17.10 5.14
C GLU A 151 6.59 -17.78 3.83
N TYR A 152 6.92 -16.98 2.82
CA TYR A 152 7.66 -17.46 1.64
C TYR A 152 9.03 -16.80 1.59
N VAL A 153 10.03 -17.55 1.12
CA VAL A 153 11.38 -17.03 0.94
C VAL A 153 11.36 -15.88 -0.07
N TYR A 154 12.05 -14.80 0.23
CA TYR A 154 12.17 -13.65 -0.65
C TYR A 154 13.61 -13.15 -0.79
N TRP A 155 14.34 -13.06 0.30
CA TRP A 155 15.66 -12.45 0.38
C TRP A 155 16.76 -13.50 0.56
N ASN A 156 17.80 -13.40 -0.28
CA ASN A 156 19.03 -14.14 -0.11
C ASN A 156 20.11 -13.20 0.45
N PRO A 157 20.58 -13.39 1.70
CA PRO A 157 21.56 -12.50 2.33
C PRO A 157 22.96 -12.62 1.71
N GLU A 158 23.32 -13.75 1.11
CA GLU A 158 24.63 -13.97 0.50
C GLU A 158 24.76 -13.19 -0.80
N THR A 159 23.75 -13.27 -1.65
CA THR A 159 23.73 -12.57 -2.95
C THR A 159 23.18 -11.16 -2.86
N ARG A 160 22.55 -10.79 -1.70
CA ARG A 160 21.85 -9.52 -1.49
C ARG A 160 20.82 -9.24 -2.58
N SER A 161 20.06 -10.26 -2.95
CA SER A 161 19.08 -10.23 -4.02
C SER A 161 17.86 -11.08 -3.66
N ILE A 162 16.87 -11.11 -4.56
CA ILE A 162 15.71 -11.98 -4.41
C ILE A 162 16.09 -13.43 -4.64
N ASP A 163 15.68 -14.32 -3.76
CA ASP A 163 15.71 -15.77 -3.97
C ASP A 163 14.43 -16.19 -4.71
N ILE A 164 14.46 -15.99 -6.02
CA ILE A 164 13.27 -16.27 -6.86
C ILE A 164 12.92 -17.76 -6.87
N GLU A 165 13.90 -18.64 -6.87
CA GLU A 165 13.64 -20.10 -6.94
C GLU A 165 13.06 -20.61 -5.61
N GLY A 166 13.57 -20.12 -4.47
CA GLY A 166 12.99 -20.38 -3.16
C GLY A 166 11.56 -19.84 -3.03
N MET A 167 11.32 -18.61 -3.51
CA MET A 167 9.97 -18.04 -3.55
C MET A 167 9.00 -18.89 -4.39
N ILE A 168 9.37 -19.23 -5.61
CA ILE A 168 8.56 -20.05 -6.52
C ILE A 168 8.23 -21.43 -5.90
N LYS A 169 9.22 -22.05 -5.24
CA LYS A 169 9.01 -23.33 -4.55
C LYS A 169 7.96 -23.18 -3.45
N ASP A 170 8.11 -22.19 -2.58
CA ASP A 170 7.18 -21.98 -1.47
C ASP A 170 5.75 -21.65 -1.95
N LEU A 171 5.62 -20.88 -3.04
CA LEU A 171 4.33 -20.60 -3.66
C LEU A 171 3.70 -21.86 -4.28
N ARG A 172 4.49 -22.76 -4.88
CA ARG A 172 4.00 -24.06 -5.39
C ARG A 172 3.54 -24.99 -4.28
N ASP A 173 4.19 -24.94 -3.12
CA ASP A 173 3.83 -25.75 -1.95
C ASP A 173 2.62 -25.17 -1.19
N ALA A 174 2.20 -23.93 -1.48
CA ALA A 174 1.05 -23.31 -0.85
C ALA A 174 -0.27 -24.04 -1.22
N PRO A 175 -1.22 -24.16 -0.28
CA PRO A 175 -2.51 -24.78 -0.59
C PRO A 175 -3.30 -23.93 -1.59
N GLU A 176 -4.17 -24.58 -2.37
CA GLU A 176 -5.12 -23.88 -3.25
C GLU A 176 -5.91 -22.83 -2.44
N ASN A 177 -6.21 -21.68 -3.05
CA ASN A 177 -6.86 -20.53 -2.42
C ASN A 177 -6.06 -19.86 -1.27
N ALA A 178 -4.77 -20.19 -1.08
CA ALA A 178 -3.96 -19.39 -0.19
C ALA A 178 -3.82 -17.96 -0.73
N VAL A 179 -3.83 -17.00 0.18
CA VAL A 179 -3.70 -15.57 -0.15
C VAL A 179 -2.23 -15.18 -0.11
N ILE A 180 -1.71 -14.59 -1.19
CA ILE A 180 -0.31 -14.20 -1.31
C ILE A 180 -0.20 -12.67 -1.29
N ILE A 181 0.50 -12.14 -0.31
CA ILE A 181 0.80 -10.70 -0.20
C ILE A 181 2.10 -10.41 -0.95
N LEU A 182 2.03 -9.59 -1.98
CA LEU A 182 3.14 -9.14 -2.82
C LEU A 182 3.28 -7.63 -2.71
N HIS A 183 4.50 -7.11 -2.58
CA HIS A 183 4.74 -5.69 -2.77
C HIS A 183 4.75 -5.36 -4.27
N ALA A 184 3.98 -4.36 -4.68
CA ALA A 184 3.91 -3.97 -6.10
C ALA A 184 5.25 -3.41 -6.62
N CYS A 185 5.94 -2.65 -5.78
CA CYS A 185 7.28 -2.11 -6.00
C CYS A 185 7.90 -1.65 -4.68
N ALA A 186 9.22 -1.41 -4.68
CA ALA A 186 10.01 -0.95 -3.52
C ALA A 186 9.73 -1.81 -2.28
N HIS A 187 9.99 -3.11 -2.41
CA HIS A 187 9.73 -4.10 -1.37
C HIS A 187 10.29 -3.66 0.00
N ASN A 188 9.42 -3.62 0.99
CA ASN A 188 9.79 -3.25 2.36
C ASN A 188 10.06 -4.52 3.22
N PRO A 189 11.30 -4.75 3.74
CA PRO A 189 12.34 -3.74 3.91
C PRO A 189 13.52 -3.84 2.91
N THR A 190 13.54 -4.78 1.96
CA THR A 190 14.75 -5.10 1.19
C THR A 190 15.08 -4.08 0.09
N GLY A 191 14.07 -3.36 -0.42
CA GLY A 191 14.22 -2.47 -1.57
C GLY A 191 14.51 -3.19 -2.90
N CYS A 192 14.45 -4.52 -2.93
CA CYS A 192 14.64 -5.35 -4.13
C CYS A 192 13.30 -5.76 -4.70
N ASP A 193 13.10 -5.53 -5.98
CA ASP A 193 11.87 -5.90 -6.70
C ASP A 193 12.17 -6.96 -7.77
N PRO A 194 11.23 -7.89 -8.05
CA PRO A 194 11.39 -8.86 -9.12
C PRO A 194 11.52 -8.18 -10.49
N THR A 195 12.34 -8.77 -11.37
CA THR A 195 12.41 -8.35 -12.77
C THR A 195 11.10 -8.68 -13.51
N PRO A 196 10.86 -8.11 -14.73
CA PRO A 196 9.71 -8.50 -15.55
C PRO A 196 9.58 -10.00 -15.77
N GLU A 197 10.70 -10.69 -16.01
CA GLU A 197 10.74 -12.15 -16.22
C GLU A 197 10.42 -12.92 -14.94
N GLN A 198 10.87 -12.40 -13.78
CA GLN A 198 10.53 -12.98 -12.49
C GLN A 198 9.06 -12.76 -12.15
N TRP A 199 8.49 -11.60 -12.45
CA TRP A 199 7.06 -11.34 -12.30
C TRP A 199 6.20 -12.25 -13.17
N ALA A 200 6.64 -12.54 -14.41
CA ALA A 200 5.96 -13.52 -15.26
C ALA A 200 5.95 -14.90 -14.61
N LYS A 201 7.09 -15.39 -14.09
CA LYS A 201 7.16 -16.68 -13.37
C LYS A 201 6.27 -16.71 -12.12
N ILE A 202 6.23 -15.62 -11.35
CA ILE A 202 5.35 -15.52 -10.18
C ILE A 202 3.89 -15.64 -10.63
N GLY A 203 3.51 -14.91 -11.69
CA GLY A 203 2.16 -15.00 -12.27
C GLY A 203 1.80 -16.42 -12.73
N ASP A 204 2.74 -17.15 -13.37
CA ASP A 204 2.53 -18.53 -13.80
C ASP A 204 2.16 -19.43 -12.61
N VAL A 205 2.89 -19.32 -11.50
CA VAL A 205 2.62 -20.12 -10.30
C VAL A 205 1.32 -19.71 -9.61
N ILE A 206 1.00 -18.41 -9.57
CA ILE A 206 -0.27 -17.93 -9.03
C ILE A 206 -1.46 -18.55 -9.77
N GLU A 207 -1.41 -18.60 -11.11
CA GLU A 207 -2.46 -19.23 -11.92
C GLU A 207 -2.46 -20.75 -11.78
N GLU A 208 -1.29 -21.41 -11.89
CA GLU A 208 -1.13 -22.86 -11.76
C GLU A 208 -1.73 -23.38 -10.44
N ARG A 209 -1.45 -22.65 -9.33
CA ARG A 209 -1.84 -23.05 -7.98
C ARG A 209 -3.16 -22.45 -7.51
N LYS A 210 -3.82 -21.65 -8.36
CA LYS A 210 -5.05 -20.90 -8.03
C LYS A 210 -4.94 -20.10 -6.73
N LEU A 211 -3.83 -19.39 -6.57
CA LEU A 211 -3.57 -18.56 -5.41
C LEU A 211 -4.25 -17.21 -5.58
N PHE A 212 -4.70 -16.59 -4.49
CA PHE A 212 -5.29 -15.26 -4.54
C PHE A 212 -4.24 -14.21 -4.22
N THR A 213 -4.07 -13.22 -5.10
CA THR A 213 -3.04 -12.19 -4.96
C THR A 213 -3.56 -10.93 -4.29
N ILE A 214 -2.74 -10.39 -3.37
CA ILE A 214 -2.89 -9.04 -2.84
C ILE A 214 -1.61 -8.27 -3.13
N PHE A 215 -1.73 -7.14 -3.81
CA PHE A 215 -0.63 -6.19 -3.94
C PHE A 215 -0.68 -5.14 -2.84
N ASP A 216 0.44 -4.90 -2.16
CA ASP A 216 0.67 -3.70 -1.35
C ASP A 216 1.45 -2.68 -2.19
N SER A 217 0.83 -1.55 -2.50
CA SER A 217 1.37 -0.48 -3.34
C SER A 217 1.50 0.82 -2.54
N ALA A 218 2.56 0.92 -1.75
CA ALA A 218 2.82 2.10 -0.93
C ALA A 218 3.77 3.12 -1.58
N TYR A 219 4.50 2.73 -2.63
CA TYR A 219 5.65 3.49 -3.14
C TYR A 219 5.62 3.76 -4.64
N GLN A 220 4.47 3.62 -5.31
CA GLN A 220 4.36 3.87 -6.76
C GLN A 220 4.89 5.26 -7.12
N GLY A 221 5.85 5.31 -8.03
CA GLY A 221 6.58 6.50 -8.42
C GLY A 221 7.87 6.77 -7.63
N PHE A 222 8.16 5.99 -6.59
CA PHE A 222 9.36 6.15 -5.77
C PHE A 222 10.37 5.01 -5.89
N ALA A 223 10.02 3.87 -6.48
CA ALA A 223 10.98 2.80 -6.73
C ALA A 223 11.94 3.18 -7.87
N THR A 224 11.41 3.42 -9.06
CA THR A 224 12.20 3.76 -10.26
C THR A 224 12.13 5.25 -10.64
N GLY A 225 11.22 6.01 -10.05
CA GLY A 225 10.90 7.37 -10.49
C GLY A 225 9.82 7.43 -11.57
N ASP A 226 9.41 6.29 -12.10
CA ASP A 226 8.44 6.15 -13.17
C ASP A 226 7.19 5.44 -12.63
N LEU A 227 6.02 6.07 -12.75
CA LEU A 227 4.76 5.52 -12.25
C LEU A 227 4.35 4.24 -12.97
N ASP A 228 4.64 4.16 -14.28
CA ASP A 228 4.24 3.03 -15.12
C ASP A 228 5.13 1.82 -14.87
N LYS A 229 6.43 2.03 -14.73
CA LYS A 229 7.38 0.98 -14.35
C LYS A 229 7.08 0.41 -12.96
N ASP A 230 6.77 1.28 -12.01
CA ASP A 230 6.44 0.87 -10.63
C ASP A 230 5.09 0.13 -10.53
N ALA A 231 4.20 0.30 -11.50
CA ALA A 231 2.93 -0.42 -11.62
C ALA A 231 3.01 -1.71 -12.47
N TYR A 232 4.19 -2.05 -12.99
CA TYR A 232 4.37 -3.16 -13.95
C TYR A 232 3.74 -4.48 -13.48
N ALA A 233 4.04 -4.89 -12.24
CA ALA A 233 3.54 -6.15 -11.70
C ALA A 233 2.00 -6.18 -11.65
N VAL A 234 1.39 -5.12 -11.17
CA VAL A 234 -0.07 -4.99 -11.05
C VAL A 234 -0.73 -5.03 -12.44
N ARG A 235 -0.15 -4.32 -13.41
CA ARG A 235 -0.67 -4.28 -14.78
C ARG A 235 -0.49 -5.61 -15.50
N LEU A 236 0.65 -6.28 -15.34
CA LEU A 236 0.88 -7.63 -15.88
C LEU A 236 -0.20 -8.61 -15.41
N PHE A 237 -0.52 -8.62 -14.10
CA PHE A 237 -1.55 -9.50 -13.56
C PHE A 237 -2.95 -9.15 -14.10
N ALA A 238 -3.25 -7.85 -14.20
CA ALA A 238 -4.52 -7.38 -14.78
C ALA A 238 -4.66 -7.78 -16.26
N GLU A 239 -3.60 -7.64 -17.06
CA GLU A 239 -3.56 -8.02 -18.49
C GLU A 239 -3.71 -9.53 -18.68
N ARG A 240 -3.13 -10.33 -17.79
CA ARG A 240 -3.29 -11.80 -17.77
C ARG A 240 -4.69 -12.25 -17.32
N GLY A 241 -5.53 -11.33 -16.84
CA GLY A 241 -6.86 -11.66 -16.34
C GLY A 241 -6.86 -12.30 -14.94
N ILE A 242 -5.73 -12.25 -14.24
CA ILE A 242 -5.62 -12.74 -12.85
C ILE A 242 -6.43 -11.80 -11.95
N GLU A 243 -7.30 -12.38 -11.11
CA GLU A 243 -8.04 -11.61 -10.10
C GLU A 243 -7.15 -11.28 -8.92
N PHE A 244 -7.24 -10.04 -8.46
CA PHE A 244 -6.48 -9.59 -7.28
C PHE A 244 -7.13 -8.39 -6.60
N MET A 245 -6.66 -8.11 -5.41
CA MET A 245 -6.90 -6.83 -4.74
C MET A 245 -5.59 -6.08 -4.52
N CYS A 246 -5.61 -4.75 -4.62
CA CYS A 246 -4.43 -3.92 -4.38
C CYS A 246 -4.71 -2.88 -3.30
N ALA A 247 -3.88 -2.85 -2.27
CA ALA A 247 -3.88 -1.83 -1.24
C ALA A 247 -2.94 -0.69 -1.65
N GLN A 248 -3.51 0.44 -2.05
CA GLN A 248 -2.80 1.61 -2.54
C GLN A 248 -2.70 2.68 -1.45
N SER A 249 -1.51 3.21 -1.19
CA SER A 249 -1.28 4.24 -0.18
C SER A 249 -0.73 5.52 -0.79
N PHE A 250 -1.27 6.66 -0.38
CA PHE A 250 -0.82 8.01 -0.73
C PHE A 250 -0.02 8.68 0.40
N ALA A 251 0.33 7.91 1.43
CA ALA A 251 1.10 8.41 2.56
C ALA A 251 2.51 8.87 2.15
N LYS A 252 3.19 8.12 1.26
CA LYS A 252 4.58 8.39 0.85
C LYS A 252 4.65 9.29 -0.38
N ASN A 253 4.03 8.87 -1.50
CA ASN A 253 4.16 9.56 -2.78
C ASN A 253 3.49 10.95 -2.84
N PHE A 254 2.59 11.25 -1.90
CA PHE A 254 2.03 12.59 -1.69
C PHE A 254 2.49 13.24 -0.39
N GLY A 255 3.27 12.56 0.45
CA GLY A 255 3.67 13.07 1.77
C GLY A 255 2.52 13.28 2.74
N LEU A 256 1.41 12.57 2.56
CA LEU A 256 0.16 12.69 3.34
C LEU A 256 0.08 11.65 4.46
N TYR A 257 1.18 11.47 5.19
CA TYR A 257 1.34 10.39 6.18
C TYR A 257 0.22 10.32 7.23
N ASN A 258 -0.18 11.47 7.78
CA ASN A 258 -1.20 11.57 8.84
C ASN A 258 -2.61 11.82 8.32
N GLU A 259 -2.79 12.13 7.03
CA GLU A 259 -4.11 12.32 6.42
C GLU A 259 -4.85 10.99 6.19
N ARG A 260 -4.14 9.88 6.28
CA ARG A 260 -4.67 8.52 6.12
C ARG A 260 -5.43 8.33 4.81
N VAL A 261 -4.79 8.64 3.69
CA VAL A 261 -5.35 8.51 2.34
C VAL A 261 -4.86 7.24 1.67
N GLY A 262 -5.77 6.40 1.24
CA GLY A 262 -5.51 5.19 0.48
C GLY A 262 -6.69 4.82 -0.40
N ASN A 263 -6.45 3.87 -1.28
CA ASN A 263 -7.42 3.32 -2.18
C ASN A 263 -7.27 1.79 -2.21
N MET A 264 -8.36 1.07 -2.18
CA MET A 264 -8.36 -0.37 -2.43
C MET A 264 -8.90 -0.60 -3.83
N VAL A 265 -8.08 -1.19 -4.70
CA VAL A 265 -8.50 -1.57 -6.06
C VAL A 265 -8.86 -3.05 -6.06
N VAL A 266 -10.01 -3.38 -6.63
CA VAL A 266 -10.45 -4.75 -6.90
C VAL A 266 -10.40 -4.97 -8.40
N VAL A 267 -9.73 -6.04 -8.85
CA VAL A 267 -9.69 -6.47 -10.25
C VAL A 267 -10.35 -7.84 -10.34
N MET A 268 -11.34 -7.93 -11.22
CA MET A 268 -12.17 -9.12 -11.43
C MET A 268 -12.01 -9.67 -12.85
N SER A 269 -12.20 -10.97 -13.02
CA SER A 269 -12.19 -11.63 -14.33
C SER A 269 -13.42 -11.27 -15.18
N ASN A 270 -14.53 -10.97 -14.52
CA ASN A 270 -15.80 -10.54 -15.15
C ASN A 270 -16.60 -9.62 -14.19
N THR A 271 -17.75 -9.13 -14.64
CA THR A 271 -18.57 -8.16 -13.90
C THR A 271 -19.83 -8.76 -13.24
N LYS A 272 -20.02 -10.09 -13.32
CA LYS A 272 -21.27 -10.72 -12.84
C LYS A 272 -21.52 -10.48 -11.34
N GLU A 273 -20.47 -10.60 -10.55
CA GLU A 273 -20.52 -10.48 -9.09
C GLU A 273 -20.16 -9.07 -8.58
N LEU A 274 -19.99 -8.09 -9.48
CA LEU A 274 -19.55 -6.73 -9.12
C LEU A 274 -20.44 -6.07 -8.05
N ALA A 275 -21.75 -6.18 -8.21
CA ALA A 275 -22.71 -5.59 -7.27
C ALA A 275 -22.63 -6.25 -5.89
N GLN A 276 -22.48 -7.58 -5.85
CA GLN A 276 -22.33 -8.37 -4.62
C GLN A 276 -21.02 -7.98 -3.90
N VAL A 277 -19.89 -7.92 -4.63
CA VAL A 277 -18.59 -7.53 -4.05
C VAL A 277 -18.68 -6.12 -3.45
N LYS A 278 -19.19 -5.14 -4.21
CA LYS A 278 -19.38 -3.76 -3.71
C LYS A 278 -20.28 -3.70 -2.49
N SER A 279 -21.38 -4.46 -2.48
CA SER A 279 -22.32 -4.51 -1.36
C SER A 279 -21.65 -5.04 -0.09
N GLN A 280 -20.91 -6.14 -0.17
CA GLN A 280 -20.21 -6.70 0.98
C GLN A 280 -19.10 -5.77 1.50
N LEU A 281 -18.35 -5.14 0.62
CA LEU A 281 -17.35 -4.14 0.99
C LEU A 281 -17.99 -2.92 1.67
N THR A 282 -19.16 -2.49 1.20
CA THR A 282 -19.93 -1.41 1.84
C THR A 282 -20.29 -1.76 3.28
N LEU A 283 -20.73 -2.99 3.54
CA LEU A 283 -21.06 -3.43 4.90
C LEU A 283 -19.83 -3.47 5.82
N ILE A 284 -18.68 -3.94 5.30
CA ILE A 284 -17.41 -3.95 6.06
C ILE A 284 -17.00 -2.52 6.41
N VAL A 285 -16.91 -1.63 5.43
CA VAL A 285 -16.54 -0.22 5.65
C VAL A 285 -17.50 0.47 6.61
N ARG A 286 -18.82 0.28 6.40
CA ARG A 286 -19.85 0.87 7.26
C ARG A 286 -19.71 0.41 8.70
N GLY A 287 -19.38 -0.85 8.93
CA GLY A 287 -19.18 -1.41 10.26
C GLY A 287 -17.87 -1.01 10.92
N MET A 288 -16.83 -0.67 10.13
CA MET A 288 -15.50 -0.29 10.65
C MET A 288 -15.42 1.18 11.07
N TYR A 289 -15.76 2.09 10.14
CA TYR A 289 -15.56 3.53 10.33
C TYR A 289 -16.60 4.40 9.61
N SER A 290 -17.69 3.82 9.14
CA SER A 290 -18.81 4.50 8.47
C SER A 290 -18.49 5.00 7.06
N ASN A 291 -17.54 5.88 6.92
CA ASN A 291 -16.99 6.44 5.67
C ASN A 291 -15.60 7.03 5.95
N PRO A 292 -14.73 7.13 4.94
CA PRO A 292 -13.36 7.64 5.11
C PRO A 292 -13.33 9.17 5.22
N PRO A 293 -12.21 9.76 5.71
CA PRO A 293 -12.02 11.20 5.79
C PRO A 293 -11.85 11.84 4.41
N ASN A 294 -12.33 13.07 4.24
CA ASN A 294 -12.45 13.73 2.94
C ASN A 294 -11.19 14.54 2.55
N HIS A 295 -10.57 15.25 3.49
CA HIS A 295 -9.56 16.28 3.21
C HIS A 295 -8.39 15.78 2.35
N GLY A 296 -7.70 14.75 2.79
CA GLY A 296 -6.57 14.19 2.05
C GLY A 296 -6.96 13.60 0.70
N ALA A 297 -8.15 12.97 0.59
CA ALA A 297 -8.65 12.44 -0.67
C ALA A 297 -8.92 13.56 -1.70
N ARG A 298 -9.46 14.70 -1.27
CA ARG A 298 -9.64 15.88 -2.14
C ARG A 298 -8.30 16.41 -2.63
N ILE A 299 -7.28 16.48 -1.80
CA ILE A 299 -5.93 16.91 -2.22
C ILE A 299 -5.43 16.03 -3.34
N VAL A 300 -5.45 14.71 -3.16
CA VAL A 300 -4.96 13.77 -4.17
C VAL A 300 -5.81 13.84 -5.44
N ALA A 301 -7.13 13.83 -5.34
CA ALA A 301 -8.03 13.92 -6.50
C ALA A 301 -7.77 15.20 -7.31
N THR A 302 -7.64 16.34 -6.63
CA THR A 302 -7.37 17.64 -7.28
C THR A 302 -6.04 17.63 -8.03
N VAL A 303 -4.99 17.07 -7.42
CA VAL A 303 -3.67 16.98 -8.08
C VAL A 303 -3.72 16.05 -9.28
N LEU A 304 -4.29 14.84 -9.13
CA LEU A 304 -4.28 13.83 -10.20
C LEU A 304 -5.17 14.20 -11.40
N GLN A 305 -6.22 15.02 -11.19
CA GLN A 305 -7.15 15.42 -12.23
C GLN A 305 -6.80 16.76 -12.91
N ASN A 306 -5.89 17.52 -12.34
CA ASN A 306 -5.45 18.79 -12.93
C ASN A 306 -4.07 18.63 -13.59
N PRO A 307 -3.93 18.78 -14.91
CA PRO A 307 -2.67 18.53 -15.63
C PRO A 307 -1.47 19.34 -15.10
N ASP A 308 -1.70 20.61 -14.73
CA ASP A 308 -0.62 21.49 -14.23
C ASP A 308 -0.17 21.09 -12.83
N LEU A 309 -1.11 20.70 -11.94
CA LEU A 309 -0.79 20.23 -10.59
C LEU A 309 -0.14 18.83 -10.65
N TYR A 310 -0.64 17.96 -11.53
CA TYR A 310 -0.05 16.66 -11.78
C TYR A 310 1.40 16.78 -12.23
N LYS A 311 1.67 17.68 -13.20
CA LYS A 311 3.04 17.93 -13.66
C LYS A 311 3.94 18.44 -12.52
N GLN A 312 3.47 19.39 -11.71
CA GLN A 312 4.22 19.90 -10.55
C GLN A 312 4.53 18.77 -9.55
N TRP A 313 3.56 17.92 -9.24
CA TRP A 313 3.74 16.77 -8.39
C TRP A 313 4.76 15.77 -8.96
N TYR A 314 4.63 15.46 -10.24
CA TYR A 314 5.51 14.52 -10.93
C TYR A 314 6.96 15.00 -10.94
N ASP A 315 7.20 16.28 -11.24
CA ASP A 315 8.53 16.88 -11.25
C ASP A 315 9.17 16.89 -9.85
N ILE A 316 8.40 17.17 -8.80
CA ILE A 316 8.88 17.13 -7.41
C ILE A 316 9.24 15.70 -7.01
N LYS A 317 8.40 14.74 -7.32
CA LYS A 317 8.64 13.31 -7.07
C LYS A 317 9.96 12.85 -7.71
N ASN A 318 10.22 13.25 -8.95
CA ASN A 318 11.46 12.89 -9.65
C ASN A 318 12.71 13.54 -9.02
N LYS A 319 12.61 14.77 -8.51
CA LYS A 319 13.69 15.39 -7.74
C LYS A 319 14.01 14.62 -6.45
N ILE A 320 12.99 14.16 -5.73
CA ILE A 320 13.18 13.33 -4.53
C ILE A 320 13.94 12.04 -4.89
N ASN A 321 13.55 11.37 -5.96
CA ASN A 321 14.24 10.16 -6.41
C ASN A 321 15.68 10.40 -6.83
N SER A 322 15.98 11.48 -7.53
CA SER A 322 17.36 11.80 -7.90
C SER A 322 18.29 11.99 -6.69
N ILE A 323 17.78 12.53 -5.60
CA ILE A 323 18.50 12.67 -4.32
C ILE A 323 18.82 11.29 -3.71
N ARG A 324 17.90 10.32 -3.80
CA ARG A 324 18.11 8.95 -3.31
C ARG A 324 19.27 8.23 -4.00
N PHE A 325 19.47 8.46 -5.29
CA PHE A 325 20.57 7.86 -6.05
C PHE A 325 21.95 8.53 -5.81
N THR A 326 21.95 9.72 -5.20
CA THR A 326 23.19 10.47 -4.92
C THR A 326 23.80 10.13 -3.56
N ILE A 327 23.03 9.54 -2.64
CA ILE A 327 23.56 8.99 -1.38
C ILE A 327 24.14 7.61 -1.71
N ASN A 328 25.39 7.62 -2.17
CA ASN A 328 26.12 6.41 -2.48
C ASN A 328 26.36 5.64 -1.16
N ILE A 329 25.95 4.36 -1.11
CA ILE A 329 26.18 3.46 0.05
C ILE A 329 27.66 3.45 0.49
N LYS A 330 28.60 3.81 -0.42
CA LYS A 330 30.01 3.98 -0.09
C LYS A 330 30.30 5.07 0.95
N ASP A 331 29.46 6.10 1.01
CA ASP A 331 29.64 7.20 1.97
C ASP A 331 29.10 6.85 3.37
N LEU A 332 28.21 5.86 3.47
CA LEU A 332 27.70 5.34 4.74
C LEU A 332 28.62 4.28 5.40
N LEU A 333 29.57 3.73 4.65
CA LEU A 333 30.52 2.71 5.13
C LEU A 333 31.86 3.31 5.59
N GLN A 334 32.01 4.64 5.60
CA GLN A 334 33.22 5.34 6.09
C GLN A 334 33.13 5.85 7.53
N TYR A 335 32.05 5.50 8.26
CA TYR A 335 31.88 5.86 9.68
C TYR A 335 31.73 4.63 10.54
#